data_c10257682fbedd443078ce0fc462daa4
#
_entry.id   c10257682fbedd443078ce0fc462daa4
#
_cell.length_a   1.000
_cell.length_b   1.000
_cell.length_c   1.000
_cell.angle_alpha   90.00
_cell.angle_beta   90.00
_cell.angle_gamma   90.00
#
_symmetry.space_group_name_H-M   'P 1'
#
loop_
_entity.id
_entity.type
_entity.pdbx_description
1 polymer ?
#
loop_
_entity_poly.entity_id
_entity_poly.type
_entity_poly.pdbx_seq_one_letter_code
_entity_poly.pdbx_strand_id
1 'polypeptide(L)'
;MDDKANIIETFTELAPRYEEVVNAELNRFWGWSYTGFVNHLIQATPIPEKGKILDLATGTGVIPITVASNGFGVSRVHGLDITMSMLARARKKMISSNIRKEIDLVCASAMDIPYENKTFDLVTCALATHHMEVKTLLSESWRVLNEGGILSIADVGGSNLWKLPVVKFLLRIAAFVYFLFTENINRAWAEAGAVSNVRSKEEWSDLLTETGFQNIKITKLKSKYRWVPEPLVIQATKSNSGGSK
;
A
#
# COMPACT_ATOMS: atom_id res chain seq x y z
N MET A 1 -7.56 -19.12 -13.22
CA MET A 1 -6.52 -18.15 -13.59
C MET A 1 -5.75 -17.88 -12.32
N ASP A 2 -4.46 -17.88 -12.35
CA ASP A 2 -3.66 -17.58 -11.15
C ASP A 2 -3.85 -16.08 -10.83
N ASP A 3 -4.44 -15.74 -9.69
CA ASP A 3 -4.74 -14.36 -9.29
C ASP A 3 -3.49 -13.47 -9.35
N LYS A 4 -2.32 -14.03 -9.05
CA LYS A 4 -1.04 -13.33 -9.11
C LYS A 4 -0.65 -12.96 -10.55
N ALA A 5 -0.83 -13.86 -11.51
CA ALA A 5 -0.53 -13.60 -12.92
C ALA A 5 -1.43 -12.49 -13.48
N ASN A 6 -2.71 -12.52 -13.14
CA ASN A 6 -3.67 -11.48 -13.55
C ASN A 6 -3.32 -10.10 -12.98
N ILE A 7 -2.89 -10.03 -11.72
CA ILE A 7 -2.45 -8.78 -11.09
C ILE A 7 -1.21 -8.22 -11.82
N ILE A 8 -0.19 -9.06 -12.09
CA ILE A 8 1.02 -8.63 -12.80
C ILE A 8 0.68 -8.11 -14.19
N GLU A 9 -0.16 -8.82 -14.95
CA GLU A 9 -0.59 -8.41 -16.29
C GLU A 9 -1.34 -7.07 -16.24
N THR A 10 -2.35 -6.96 -15.37
CA THR A 10 -3.16 -5.75 -15.19
C THR A 10 -2.29 -4.52 -14.91
N PHE A 11 -1.37 -4.62 -13.95
CA PHE A 11 -0.51 -3.49 -13.58
C PHE A 11 0.62 -3.25 -14.59
N THR A 12 1.02 -4.26 -15.38
CA THR A 12 1.92 -4.07 -16.51
C THR A 12 1.27 -3.21 -17.60
N GLU A 13 0.03 -3.50 -17.95
CA GLU A 13 -0.75 -2.72 -18.92
C GLU A 13 -1.05 -1.30 -18.41
N LEU A 14 -1.36 -1.18 -17.11
CA LEU A 14 -1.70 0.09 -16.49
C LEU A 14 -0.48 1.00 -16.28
N ALA A 15 0.72 0.45 -16.12
CA ALA A 15 1.92 1.20 -15.75
C ALA A 15 2.13 2.49 -16.56
N PRO A 16 1.92 2.56 -17.89
CA PRO A 16 2.11 3.80 -18.67
C PRO A 16 1.26 4.99 -18.21
N ARG A 17 0.07 4.75 -17.69
CA ARG A 17 -0.93 5.76 -17.30
C ARG A 17 -1.39 5.64 -15.84
N TYR A 18 -0.69 4.83 -15.03
CA TYR A 18 -1.07 4.48 -13.66
C TYR A 18 -1.44 5.69 -12.80
N GLU A 19 -0.57 6.70 -12.76
CA GLU A 19 -0.79 7.87 -11.90
C GLU A 19 -1.98 8.72 -12.35
N GLU A 20 -2.22 8.81 -13.65
CA GLU A 20 -3.38 9.51 -14.21
C GLU A 20 -4.67 8.79 -13.81
N VAL A 21 -4.73 7.48 -14.00
CA VAL A 21 -5.90 6.66 -13.67
C VAL A 21 -6.18 6.68 -12.18
N VAL A 22 -5.19 6.39 -11.34
CA VAL A 22 -5.36 6.38 -9.87
C VAL A 22 -5.72 7.77 -9.36
N ASN A 23 -5.13 8.84 -9.90
CA ASN A 23 -5.50 10.21 -9.54
C ASN A 23 -6.98 10.51 -9.89
N ALA A 24 -7.44 10.08 -11.06
CA ALA A 24 -8.84 10.24 -11.47
C ALA A 24 -9.80 9.45 -10.56
N GLU A 25 -9.47 8.22 -10.20
CA GLU A 25 -10.25 7.36 -9.30
C GLU A 25 -10.31 7.94 -7.88
N LEU A 26 -9.17 8.30 -7.29
CA LEU A 26 -9.11 8.90 -5.96
C LEU A 26 -9.90 10.22 -5.90
N ASN A 27 -9.79 11.06 -6.91
CA ASN A 27 -10.54 12.31 -6.97
C ASN A 27 -12.04 12.07 -7.12
N ARG A 28 -12.44 11.12 -7.97
CA ARG A 28 -13.84 10.78 -8.23
C ARG A 28 -14.53 10.29 -6.96
N PHE A 29 -13.96 9.32 -6.25
CA PHE A 29 -14.60 8.64 -5.13
C PHE A 29 -14.36 9.34 -3.79
N TRP A 30 -13.15 9.85 -3.55
CA TRP A 30 -12.78 10.39 -2.23
C TRP A 30 -12.44 11.88 -2.24
N GLY A 31 -12.24 12.50 -3.40
CA GLY A 31 -11.84 13.90 -3.51
C GLY A 31 -10.36 14.16 -3.22
N TRP A 32 -9.52 13.12 -3.29
CA TRP A 32 -8.08 13.20 -3.12
C TRP A 32 -7.35 13.20 -4.45
N SER A 33 -6.29 13.98 -4.57
CA SER A 33 -5.28 13.73 -5.61
C SER A 33 -4.36 12.59 -5.16
N TYR A 34 -3.78 11.85 -6.10
CA TYR A 34 -2.83 10.77 -5.79
C TYR A 34 -1.63 11.29 -4.97
N THR A 35 -1.01 12.38 -5.41
CA THR A 35 0.10 13.00 -4.68
C THR A 35 -0.32 13.49 -3.30
N GLY A 36 -1.50 14.11 -3.18
CA GLY A 36 -2.03 14.55 -1.89
C GLY A 36 -2.26 13.40 -0.92
N PHE A 37 -2.77 12.27 -1.40
CA PHE A 37 -2.98 11.07 -0.62
C PHE A 37 -1.66 10.48 -0.09
N VAL A 38 -0.66 10.33 -0.97
CA VAL A 38 0.68 9.84 -0.59
C VAL A 38 1.37 10.80 0.37
N ASN A 39 1.31 12.10 0.11
CA ASN A 39 1.88 13.11 1.02
C ASN A 39 1.23 13.05 2.41
N HIS A 40 -0.07 12.80 2.49
CA HIS A 40 -0.74 12.65 3.78
C HIS A 40 -0.22 11.43 4.56
N LEU A 41 -0.01 10.29 3.89
CA LEU A 41 0.63 9.13 4.51
C LEU A 41 2.02 9.49 5.06
N ILE A 42 2.87 10.12 4.24
CA ILE A 42 4.24 10.47 4.61
C ILE A 42 4.25 11.45 5.80
N GLN A 43 3.40 12.49 5.77
CA GLN A 43 3.29 13.47 6.86
C GLN A 43 2.76 12.86 8.16
N ALA A 44 1.87 11.87 8.08
CA ALA A 44 1.36 11.16 9.25
C ALA A 44 2.37 10.16 9.81
N THR A 45 3.35 9.71 9.01
CA THR A 45 4.30 8.67 9.37
C THR A 45 5.52 9.26 10.09
N PRO A 46 5.88 8.77 11.28
CA PRO A 46 7.17 9.11 11.90
C PRO A 46 8.32 8.53 11.06
N ILE A 47 8.95 9.35 10.24
CA ILE A 47 10.10 8.93 9.42
C ILE A 47 11.34 8.86 10.31
N PRO A 48 12.01 7.70 10.45
CA PRO A 48 13.17 7.57 11.32
C PRO A 48 14.40 8.26 10.71
N GLU A 49 15.03 9.14 11.46
CA GLU A 49 16.32 9.74 11.05
C GLU A 49 17.38 8.63 10.92
N LYS A 50 18.15 8.66 9.82
CA LYS A 50 19.14 7.61 9.45
C LYS A 50 18.57 6.19 9.35
N GLY A 51 17.25 6.03 9.39
CA GLY A 51 16.59 4.72 9.26
C GLY A 51 16.65 4.17 7.85
N LYS A 52 16.47 2.85 7.73
CA LYS A 52 16.22 2.14 6.47
C LYS A 52 14.73 1.98 6.26
N ILE A 53 14.25 2.34 5.09
CA ILE A 53 12.84 2.29 4.74
C ILE A 53 12.60 1.27 3.63
N LEU A 54 11.55 0.47 3.77
CA LEU A 54 11.02 -0.40 2.72
C LEU A 54 9.63 0.06 2.32
N ASP A 55 9.44 0.36 1.05
CA ASP A 55 8.14 0.66 0.46
C ASP A 55 7.65 -0.55 -0.35
N LEU A 56 6.56 -1.17 0.11
CA LEU A 56 5.94 -2.35 -0.50
C LEU A 56 4.92 -1.92 -1.56
N ALA A 57 4.91 -2.63 -2.69
CA ALA A 57 4.16 -2.25 -3.88
C ALA A 57 4.44 -0.80 -4.28
N THR A 58 5.69 -0.48 -4.40
CA THR A 58 6.19 0.88 -4.62
C THR A 58 5.69 1.51 -5.94
N GLY A 59 5.20 0.70 -6.87
CA GLY A 59 4.64 1.14 -8.14
C GLY A 59 5.62 2.00 -8.92
N THR A 60 5.19 3.21 -9.25
CA THR A 60 6.01 4.19 -9.97
C THR A 60 6.96 5.00 -9.07
N GLY A 61 7.14 4.57 -7.81
CA GLY A 61 8.14 5.09 -6.88
C GLY A 61 7.79 6.41 -6.20
N VAL A 62 6.50 6.76 -6.08
CA VAL A 62 6.11 8.07 -5.53
C VAL A 62 6.53 8.22 -4.08
N ILE A 63 6.35 7.20 -3.22
CA ILE A 63 6.78 7.26 -1.81
C ILE A 63 8.30 7.36 -1.68
N PRO A 64 9.12 6.44 -2.24
CA PRO A 64 10.57 6.53 -2.15
C PRO A 64 11.13 7.86 -2.66
N ILE A 65 10.61 8.34 -3.80
CA ILE A 65 11.03 9.61 -4.39
C ILE A 65 10.70 10.78 -3.46
N THR A 66 9.48 10.82 -2.92
CA THR A 66 9.06 11.88 -2.00
C THR A 66 9.89 11.87 -0.72
N VAL A 67 10.14 10.70 -0.14
CA VAL A 67 10.96 10.57 1.08
C VAL A 67 12.40 11.03 0.81
N ALA A 68 13.03 10.58 -0.28
CA ALA A 68 14.40 10.97 -0.62
C ALA A 68 14.53 12.47 -0.93
N SER A 69 13.51 13.06 -1.59
CA SER A 69 13.53 14.47 -1.98
C SER A 69 13.28 15.43 -0.82
N ASN A 70 12.60 15.01 0.24
CA ASN A 70 12.23 15.91 1.35
C ASN A 70 13.29 16.03 2.45
N GLY A 71 14.46 15.41 2.29
CA GLY A 71 15.58 15.61 3.22
C GLY A 71 15.35 15.07 4.64
N PHE A 72 14.56 14.00 4.80
CA PHE A 72 14.31 13.39 6.11
C PHE A 72 15.54 12.74 6.76
N GLY A 73 16.71 12.81 6.10
CA GLY A 73 17.95 12.25 6.64
C GLY A 73 17.98 10.72 6.71
N VAL A 74 17.13 10.03 5.96
CA VAL A 74 17.10 8.56 5.90
C VAL A 74 18.38 7.99 5.32
N SER A 75 18.82 6.81 5.78
CA SER A 75 20.04 6.19 5.29
C SER A 75 19.86 5.61 3.88
N ARG A 76 18.70 4.97 3.63
CA ARG A 76 18.35 4.39 2.35
C ARG A 76 16.85 4.05 2.27
N VAL A 77 16.31 4.14 1.06
CA VAL A 77 14.94 3.71 0.77
C VAL A 77 14.96 2.55 -0.22
N HIS A 78 14.25 1.49 0.09
CA HIS A 78 14.06 0.34 -0.79
C HIS A 78 12.63 0.34 -1.29
N GLY A 79 12.43 0.30 -2.61
CA GLY A 79 11.13 0.13 -3.24
C GLY A 79 10.99 -1.27 -3.80
N LEU A 80 9.98 -2.01 -3.35
CA LEU A 80 9.69 -3.36 -3.80
C LEU A 80 8.37 -3.37 -4.57
N ASP A 81 8.36 -3.96 -5.76
CA ASP A 81 7.15 -4.18 -6.55
C ASP A 81 7.25 -5.49 -7.33
N ILE A 82 6.12 -6.16 -7.50
CA ILE A 82 6.08 -7.42 -8.26
C ILE A 82 6.11 -7.18 -9.77
N THR A 83 5.85 -5.95 -10.21
CA THR A 83 5.66 -5.57 -11.61
C THR A 83 6.88 -4.82 -12.15
N MET A 84 7.65 -5.45 -13.02
CA MET A 84 8.87 -4.87 -13.59
C MET A 84 8.61 -3.57 -14.37
N SER A 85 7.46 -3.45 -15.05
CA SER A 85 7.08 -2.24 -15.79
C SER A 85 6.85 -1.03 -14.87
N MET A 86 6.34 -1.25 -13.65
CA MET A 86 6.23 -0.22 -12.62
C MET A 86 7.61 0.26 -12.16
N LEU A 87 8.50 -0.68 -11.83
CA LEU A 87 9.88 -0.36 -11.42
C LEU A 87 10.68 0.37 -12.51
N ALA A 88 10.45 0.02 -13.78
CA ALA A 88 11.08 0.74 -14.90
C ALA A 88 10.66 2.22 -14.93
N ARG A 89 9.40 2.52 -14.61
CA ARG A 89 8.90 3.91 -14.51
C ARG A 89 9.45 4.62 -13.28
N ALA A 90 9.48 3.94 -12.13
CA ALA A 90 10.11 4.47 -10.92
C ALA A 90 11.56 4.84 -11.19
N ARG A 91 12.34 3.94 -11.81
CA ARG A 91 13.74 4.19 -12.18
C ARG A 91 13.91 5.41 -13.10
N LYS A 92 13.02 5.55 -14.10
CA LYS A 92 13.05 6.71 -15.00
C LYS A 92 12.84 8.03 -14.23
N LYS A 93 11.89 8.06 -13.30
CA LYS A 93 11.64 9.23 -12.46
C LYS A 93 12.80 9.55 -11.52
N MET A 94 13.39 8.54 -10.88
CA MET A 94 14.57 8.72 -10.02
C MET A 94 15.75 9.34 -10.76
N ILE A 95 15.97 8.93 -12.02
CA ILE A 95 17.01 9.52 -12.88
C ILE A 95 16.70 10.98 -13.17
N SER A 96 15.47 11.29 -13.56
CA SER A 96 15.08 12.68 -13.89
C SER A 96 15.09 13.61 -12.67
N SER A 97 14.91 13.08 -11.46
CA SER A 97 14.94 13.83 -10.20
C SER A 97 16.32 13.88 -9.54
N ASN A 98 17.34 13.26 -10.11
CA ASN A 98 18.72 13.18 -9.60
C ASN A 98 18.86 12.59 -8.17
N ILE A 99 17.94 11.65 -7.80
CA ILE A 99 17.92 10.99 -6.48
C ILE A 99 18.24 9.49 -6.57
N ARG A 100 18.92 9.07 -7.62
CA ARG A 100 19.17 7.66 -7.93
C ARG A 100 20.02 6.93 -6.88
N LYS A 101 20.83 7.65 -6.13
CA LYS A 101 21.77 7.06 -5.18
C LYS A 101 21.12 6.66 -3.84
N GLU A 102 19.99 7.22 -3.53
CA GLU A 102 19.29 7.07 -2.25
C GLU A 102 18.24 5.95 -2.27
N ILE A 103 17.89 5.43 -3.48
CA ILE A 103 16.78 4.48 -3.64
C ILE A 103 17.26 3.22 -4.37
N ASP A 104 16.99 2.05 -3.80
CA ASP A 104 17.14 0.75 -4.42
C ASP A 104 15.79 0.17 -4.83
N LEU A 105 15.67 -0.35 -6.05
CA LEU A 105 14.44 -0.98 -6.55
C LEU A 105 14.63 -2.48 -6.72
N VAL A 106 13.68 -3.26 -6.19
CA VAL A 106 13.70 -4.73 -6.18
C VAL A 106 12.39 -5.27 -6.76
N CYS A 107 12.49 -6.16 -7.74
CA CYS A 107 11.34 -6.87 -8.29
C CYS A 107 11.09 -8.13 -7.48
N ALA A 108 10.11 -8.08 -6.57
CA ALA A 108 9.75 -9.20 -5.71
C ALA A 108 8.30 -9.06 -5.20
N SER A 109 7.79 -10.12 -4.59
CA SER A 109 6.47 -10.14 -3.95
C SER A 109 6.54 -9.59 -2.53
N ALA A 110 5.58 -8.75 -2.16
CA ALA A 110 5.38 -8.33 -0.77
C ALA A 110 4.92 -9.47 0.17
N MET A 111 4.52 -10.63 -0.43
CA MET A 111 4.19 -11.86 0.29
C MET A 111 5.40 -12.77 0.54
N ASP A 112 6.56 -12.40 0.01
CA ASP A 112 7.84 -13.12 0.15
C ASP A 112 8.95 -12.09 -0.04
N ILE A 113 9.24 -11.34 1.02
CA ILE A 113 10.14 -10.18 0.98
C ILE A 113 11.60 -10.66 1.00
N PRO A 114 12.43 -10.37 -0.04
CA PRO A 114 13.78 -10.91 -0.17
C PRO A 114 14.82 -10.17 0.69
N TYR A 115 14.49 -9.93 1.92
CA TYR A 115 15.36 -9.31 2.91
C TYR A 115 15.38 -10.13 4.21
N GLU A 116 16.46 -10.00 4.94
CA GLU A 116 16.65 -10.65 6.23
C GLU A 116 15.68 -10.09 7.30
N ASN A 117 15.52 -10.85 8.37
CA ASN A 117 14.76 -10.41 9.53
C ASN A 117 15.41 -9.15 10.13
N LYS A 118 14.58 -8.24 10.67
CA LYS A 118 15.07 -7.06 11.40
C LYS A 118 16.05 -6.21 10.55
N THR A 119 15.64 -5.81 9.37
CA THR A 119 16.43 -5.04 8.41
C THR A 119 15.99 -3.57 8.32
N PHE A 120 14.69 -3.30 8.54
CA PHE A 120 14.09 -1.99 8.28
C PHE A 120 13.53 -1.35 9.54
N ASP A 121 13.61 -0.03 9.61
CA ASP A 121 13.04 0.78 10.68
C ASP A 121 11.63 1.25 10.38
N LEU A 122 11.30 1.31 9.08
CA LEU A 122 9.97 1.66 8.59
C LEU A 122 9.62 0.79 7.37
N VAL A 123 8.40 0.25 7.38
CA VAL A 123 7.76 -0.37 6.22
C VAL A 123 6.54 0.46 5.85
N THR A 124 6.44 0.86 4.57
CA THR A 124 5.29 1.58 4.02
C THR A 124 4.58 0.75 2.94
N CYS A 125 3.28 0.99 2.75
CA CYS A 125 2.51 0.45 1.64
C CYS A 125 1.32 1.38 1.36
N ALA A 126 1.10 1.78 0.11
CA ALA A 126 -0.02 2.64 -0.25
C ALA A 126 -0.81 2.08 -1.43
N LEU A 127 -2.15 2.08 -1.30
CA LEU A 127 -3.12 1.73 -2.35
C LEU A 127 -2.87 0.36 -3.02
N ALA A 128 -2.48 -0.63 -2.24
CA ALA A 128 -2.12 -1.94 -2.76
C ALA A 128 -2.60 -3.13 -1.91
N THR A 129 -2.88 -2.92 -0.62
CA THR A 129 -3.18 -4.04 0.29
C THR A 129 -4.47 -4.77 -0.06
N HIS A 130 -5.41 -4.10 -0.73
CA HIS A 130 -6.65 -4.72 -1.23
C HIS A 130 -6.43 -5.72 -2.38
N HIS A 131 -5.24 -5.75 -2.99
CA HIS A 131 -4.80 -6.76 -3.96
C HIS A 131 -3.97 -7.88 -3.32
N MET A 132 -3.81 -7.90 -1.98
CA MET A 132 -2.86 -8.77 -1.30
C MET A 132 -3.53 -9.67 -0.24
N GLU A 133 -2.88 -10.79 0.07
CA GLU A 133 -3.20 -11.57 1.27
C GLU A 133 -2.62 -10.84 2.48
N VAL A 134 -3.46 -10.12 3.23
CA VAL A 134 -3.03 -9.16 4.25
C VAL A 134 -2.32 -9.85 5.43
N LYS A 135 -2.72 -11.08 5.81
CA LYS A 135 -2.05 -11.79 6.93
C LYS A 135 -0.60 -12.09 6.60
N THR A 136 -0.32 -12.55 5.39
CA THR A 136 1.05 -12.80 4.91
C THR A 136 1.83 -11.50 4.79
N LEU A 137 1.22 -10.43 4.24
CA LEU A 137 1.82 -9.09 4.19
C LEU A 137 2.26 -8.60 5.57
N LEU A 138 1.38 -8.72 6.57
CA LEU A 138 1.67 -8.30 7.94
C LEU A 138 2.76 -9.15 8.59
N SER A 139 2.74 -10.47 8.37
CA SER A 139 3.76 -11.39 8.87
C SER A 139 5.13 -11.07 8.29
N GLU A 140 5.23 -10.85 6.99
CA GLU A 140 6.48 -10.48 6.30
C GLU A 140 6.96 -9.09 6.74
N SER A 141 6.04 -8.12 6.85
CA SER A 141 6.36 -6.78 7.37
C SER A 141 6.90 -6.85 8.80
N TRP A 142 6.25 -7.64 9.65
CA TRP A 142 6.74 -7.91 11.01
C TRP A 142 8.14 -8.53 11.01
N ARG A 143 8.37 -9.52 10.16
CA ARG A 143 9.65 -10.23 10.08
C ARG A 143 10.80 -9.29 9.74
N VAL A 144 10.61 -8.45 8.72
CA VAL A 144 11.68 -7.56 8.22
C VAL A 144 11.86 -6.28 9.04
N LEU A 145 10.86 -5.88 9.83
CA LEU A 145 10.99 -4.72 10.73
C LEU A 145 11.94 -5.01 11.90
N ASN A 146 12.74 -4.02 12.26
CA ASN A 146 13.49 -3.96 13.50
C ASN A 146 12.53 -3.93 14.71
N GLU A 147 13.01 -4.27 15.89
CA GLU A 147 12.27 -4.04 17.13
C GLU A 147 12.04 -2.52 17.30
N GLY A 148 10.82 -2.14 17.63
CA GLY A 148 10.41 -0.72 17.65
C GLY A 148 10.17 -0.13 16.25
N GLY A 149 10.41 -0.88 15.19
CA GLY A 149 10.16 -0.45 13.81
C GLY A 149 8.68 -0.22 13.53
N ILE A 150 8.40 0.64 12.56
CA ILE A 150 7.06 1.15 12.27
C ILE A 150 6.53 0.54 10.98
N LEU A 151 5.27 0.10 10.99
CA LEU A 151 4.47 -0.19 9.80
C LEU A 151 3.54 1.00 9.55
N SER A 152 3.49 1.52 8.32
CA SER A 152 2.59 2.61 7.93
C SER A 152 1.93 2.31 6.59
N ILE A 153 0.61 2.14 6.59
CA ILE A 153 -0.18 1.77 5.41
C ILE A 153 -1.23 2.85 5.16
N ALA A 154 -1.46 3.18 3.88
CA ALA A 154 -2.62 3.98 3.47
C ALA A 154 -3.38 3.24 2.37
N ASP A 155 -4.65 2.94 2.60
CA ASP A 155 -5.46 2.22 1.62
C ASP A 155 -6.95 2.60 1.72
N VAL A 156 -7.73 2.09 0.77
CA VAL A 156 -9.18 2.22 0.79
C VAL A 156 -9.75 1.52 2.02
N GLY A 157 -10.70 2.16 2.69
CA GLY A 157 -11.36 1.60 3.87
C GLY A 157 -12.67 0.91 3.50
N GLY A 158 -13.01 -0.13 4.27
CA GLY A 158 -14.30 -0.80 4.25
C GLY A 158 -15.23 -0.30 5.35
N SER A 159 -16.51 -0.51 5.19
CA SER A 159 -17.49 -0.34 6.27
C SER A 159 -17.92 -1.71 6.80
N ASN A 160 -18.51 -1.71 8.01
CA ASN A 160 -19.05 -2.95 8.58
C ASN A 160 -20.16 -3.58 7.72
N LEU A 161 -20.87 -2.79 6.91
CA LEU A 161 -21.85 -3.31 5.95
C LEU A 161 -21.20 -4.16 4.86
N TRP A 162 -19.95 -3.91 4.51
CA TRP A 162 -19.21 -4.66 3.49
C TRP A 162 -18.84 -6.09 3.96
N LYS A 163 -19.00 -6.40 5.25
CA LYS A 163 -18.86 -7.75 5.80
C LYS A 163 -20.03 -8.67 5.42
N LEU A 164 -21.20 -8.08 5.10
CA LEU A 164 -22.36 -8.85 4.70
C LEU A 164 -22.12 -9.51 3.33
N PRO A 165 -22.31 -10.85 3.20
CA PRO A 165 -22.00 -11.55 1.94
C PRO A 165 -22.76 -11.01 0.73
N VAL A 166 -24.01 -10.62 0.91
CA VAL A 166 -24.84 -10.03 -0.16
C VAL A 166 -24.28 -8.67 -0.60
N VAL A 167 -23.90 -7.81 0.36
CA VAL A 167 -23.33 -6.49 0.04
C VAL A 167 -22.00 -6.65 -0.67
N LYS A 168 -21.13 -7.53 -0.16
CA LYS A 168 -19.85 -7.84 -0.80
C LYS A 168 -20.01 -8.35 -2.23
N PHE A 169 -20.97 -9.24 -2.45
CA PHE A 169 -21.29 -9.76 -3.80
C PHE A 169 -21.76 -8.65 -4.74
N LEU A 170 -22.68 -7.78 -4.29
CA LEU A 170 -23.16 -6.65 -5.10
C LEU A 170 -22.05 -5.66 -5.41
N LEU A 171 -21.17 -5.36 -4.46
CA LEU A 171 -20.02 -4.50 -4.67
C LEU A 171 -19.03 -5.08 -5.68
N ARG A 172 -18.80 -6.40 -5.65
CA ARG A 172 -17.96 -7.08 -6.65
C ARG A 172 -18.53 -6.96 -8.07
N ILE A 173 -19.85 -7.15 -8.21
CA ILE A 173 -20.51 -6.96 -9.51
C ILE A 173 -20.39 -5.49 -9.94
N ALA A 174 -20.65 -4.55 -9.04
CA ALA A 174 -20.57 -3.12 -9.35
C ALA A 174 -19.16 -2.71 -9.78
N ALA A 175 -18.13 -3.17 -9.05
CA ALA A 175 -16.73 -2.94 -9.39
C ALA A 175 -16.39 -3.56 -10.76
N PHE A 176 -16.76 -4.83 -11.00
CA PHE A 176 -16.54 -5.50 -12.26
C PHE A 176 -17.15 -4.73 -13.44
N VAL A 177 -18.43 -4.37 -13.34
CA VAL A 177 -19.13 -3.63 -14.40
C VAL A 177 -18.50 -2.26 -14.61
N TYR A 178 -18.18 -1.55 -13.55
CA TYR A 178 -17.53 -0.23 -13.63
C TYR A 178 -16.20 -0.31 -14.39
N PHE A 179 -15.30 -1.19 -13.97
CA PHE A 179 -13.97 -1.31 -14.58
C PHE A 179 -14.00 -1.95 -15.98
N LEU A 180 -14.98 -2.79 -16.28
CA LEU A 180 -15.20 -3.32 -17.63
C LEU A 180 -15.50 -2.21 -18.64
N PHE A 181 -16.32 -1.22 -18.24
CA PHE A 181 -16.71 -0.11 -19.11
C PHE A 181 -15.71 1.06 -19.11
N THR A 182 -14.95 1.25 -18.04
CA THR A 182 -14.00 2.36 -17.94
C THR A 182 -12.58 1.98 -18.32
N GLU A 183 -12.22 0.71 -18.22
CA GLU A 183 -10.87 0.19 -18.42
C GLU A 183 -10.88 -1.02 -19.39
N ASN A 184 -10.72 -2.21 -18.85
CA ASN A 184 -10.73 -3.47 -19.61
C ASN A 184 -11.11 -4.66 -18.72
N ILE A 185 -11.19 -5.86 -19.33
CA ILE A 185 -11.60 -7.08 -18.64
C ILE A 185 -10.60 -7.51 -17.55
N ASN A 186 -9.30 -7.34 -17.76
CA ASN A 186 -8.27 -7.72 -16.80
C ASN A 186 -8.37 -6.84 -15.54
N ARG A 187 -8.52 -5.51 -15.71
CA ARG A 187 -8.77 -4.57 -14.63
C ARG A 187 -10.07 -4.86 -13.90
N ALA A 188 -11.14 -5.17 -14.62
CA ALA A 188 -12.44 -5.51 -14.03
C ALA A 188 -12.34 -6.72 -13.10
N TRP A 189 -11.65 -7.78 -13.48
CA TRP A 189 -11.43 -8.95 -12.62
C TRP A 189 -10.53 -8.64 -11.42
N ALA A 190 -9.44 -7.92 -11.61
CA ALA A 190 -8.52 -7.54 -10.52
C ALA A 190 -9.25 -6.73 -9.45
N GLU A 191 -10.01 -5.70 -9.83
CA GLU A 191 -10.72 -4.82 -8.89
C GLU A 191 -11.93 -5.50 -8.23
N ALA A 192 -12.68 -6.31 -8.97
CA ALA A 192 -13.75 -7.13 -8.39
C ALA A 192 -13.21 -8.13 -7.34
N GLY A 193 -12.05 -8.70 -7.60
CA GLY A 193 -11.33 -9.53 -6.61
C GLY A 193 -10.93 -8.74 -5.36
N ALA A 194 -10.35 -7.56 -5.58
CA ALA A 194 -9.86 -6.67 -4.54
C ALA A 194 -10.93 -6.23 -3.53
N VAL A 195 -12.19 -6.08 -3.95
CA VAL A 195 -13.32 -5.77 -3.04
C VAL A 195 -13.39 -6.75 -1.86
N SER A 196 -13.00 -8.01 -2.06
CA SER A 196 -12.99 -9.02 -0.99
C SER A 196 -11.95 -8.76 0.09
N ASN A 197 -10.91 -8.00 -0.23
CA ASN A 197 -9.79 -7.70 0.64
C ASN A 197 -9.85 -6.30 1.26
N VAL A 198 -10.81 -5.46 0.86
CA VAL A 198 -11.05 -4.17 1.52
C VAL A 198 -11.52 -4.41 2.95
N ARG A 199 -10.84 -3.82 3.93
CA ARG A 199 -11.06 -4.06 5.35
C ARG A 199 -11.52 -2.82 6.09
N SER A 200 -12.35 -3.02 7.11
CA SER A 200 -12.73 -1.97 8.04
C SER A 200 -11.60 -1.65 9.03
N LYS A 201 -11.75 -0.55 9.76
CA LYS A 201 -10.82 -0.15 10.83
C LYS A 201 -10.67 -1.26 11.89
N GLU A 202 -11.77 -1.90 12.26
CA GLU A 202 -11.82 -2.96 13.26
C GLU A 202 -11.05 -4.20 12.77
N GLU A 203 -11.27 -4.64 11.52
CA GLU A 203 -10.55 -5.77 10.93
C GLU A 203 -9.05 -5.52 10.85
N TRP A 204 -8.62 -4.29 10.52
CA TRP A 204 -7.21 -3.92 10.55
C TRP A 204 -6.63 -3.99 11.96
N SER A 205 -7.37 -3.49 12.97
CA SER A 205 -6.92 -3.53 14.36
C SER A 205 -6.73 -4.96 14.85
N ASP A 206 -7.70 -5.84 14.53
CA ASP A 206 -7.63 -7.25 14.92
C ASP A 206 -6.42 -7.95 14.27
N LEU A 207 -6.24 -7.81 12.95
CA LEU A 207 -5.13 -8.42 12.22
C LEU A 207 -3.76 -7.95 12.70
N LEU A 208 -3.61 -6.65 12.98
CA LEU A 208 -2.36 -6.09 13.51
C LEU A 208 -2.08 -6.64 14.91
N THR A 209 -3.10 -6.74 15.76
CA THR A 209 -2.97 -7.30 17.11
C THR A 209 -2.61 -8.78 17.07
N GLU A 210 -3.29 -9.57 16.22
CA GLU A 210 -2.98 -11.00 15.99
C GLU A 210 -1.54 -11.21 15.51
N THR A 211 -1.01 -10.30 14.69
CA THR A 211 0.39 -10.38 14.22
C THR A 211 1.40 -9.96 15.29
N GLY A 212 0.95 -9.30 16.38
CA GLY A 212 1.79 -8.85 17.48
C GLY A 212 2.20 -7.37 17.42
N PHE A 213 1.67 -6.60 16.48
CA PHE A 213 1.89 -5.15 16.45
C PHE A 213 1.24 -4.45 17.64
N GLN A 214 1.85 -3.38 18.09
CA GLN A 214 1.42 -2.54 19.21
C GLN A 214 1.28 -1.08 18.77
N ASN A 215 0.79 -0.21 19.66
CA ASN A 215 0.60 1.22 19.39
C ASN A 215 -0.19 1.47 18.10
N ILE A 216 -1.23 0.66 17.87
CA ILE A 216 -2.04 0.69 16.66
C ILE A 216 -2.84 1.99 16.61
N LYS A 217 -2.60 2.78 15.58
CA LYS A 217 -3.32 4.02 15.29
C LYS A 217 -3.92 3.94 13.91
N ILE A 218 -5.24 4.01 13.80
CA ILE A 218 -5.97 3.98 12.52
C ILE A 218 -6.78 5.27 12.41
N THR A 219 -6.39 6.08 11.43
CA THR A 219 -7.02 7.37 11.13
C THR A 219 -7.84 7.25 9.85
N LYS A 220 -9.09 7.68 9.90
CA LYS A 220 -9.97 7.80 8.74
C LYS A 220 -9.68 9.11 8.03
N LEU A 221 -9.48 9.06 6.72
CA LEU A 221 -9.35 10.24 5.89
C LEU A 221 -10.72 10.65 5.37
N LYS A 222 -10.89 11.95 5.14
CA LYS A 222 -12.17 12.48 4.65
C LYS A 222 -12.52 11.89 3.29
N SER A 223 -13.75 11.40 3.14
CA SER A 223 -14.35 11.01 1.87
C SER A 223 -15.24 12.10 1.30
N LYS A 224 -15.26 12.24 -0.02
CA LYS A 224 -16.14 13.17 -0.74
C LYS A 224 -17.61 12.84 -0.55
N TYR A 225 -17.95 11.58 -0.51
CA TYR A 225 -19.32 11.09 -0.39
C TYR A 225 -19.51 10.28 0.89
N ARG A 226 -20.59 10.53 1.62
CA ARG A 226 -20.89 9.84 2.89
C ARG A 226 -21.17 8.35 2.75
N TRP A 227 -21.50 7.88 1.55
CA TRP A 227 -21.77 6.48 1.25
C TRP A 227 -20.50 5.71 0.78
N VAL A 228 -19.43 6.42 0.46
CA VAL A 228 -18.12 5.83 0.14
C VAL A 228 -17.33 5.72 1.46
N PRO A 229 -16.88 4.52 1.84
CA PRO A 229 -16.05 4.36 3.03
C PRO A 229 -14.81 5.21 2.98
N GLU A 230 -14.43 5.76 4.12
CA GLU A 230 -13.26 6.62 4.23
C GLU A 230 -11.97 5.81 4.02
N PRO A 231 -11.00 6.34 3.27
CA PRO A 231 -9.66 5.76 3.23
C PRO A 231 -9.04 5.78 4.63
N LEU A 232 -8.15 4.84 4.87
CA LEU A 232 -7.50 4.64 6.16
C LEU A 232 -6.00 4.94 6.06
N VAL A 233 -5.46 5.60 7.08
CA VAL A 233 -4.04 5.58 7.39
C VAL A 233 -3.86 4.75 8.65
N ILE A 234 -3.06 3.71 8.54
CA ILE A 234 -2.86 2.66 9.55
C ILE A 234 -1.40 2.69 9.95
N GLN A 235 -1.14 2.84 11.23
CA GLN A 235 0.20 2.85 11.80
C GLN A 235 0.26 1.88 12.96
N ALA A 236 1.35 1.15 13.05
CA ALA A 236 1.59 0.24 14.16
C ALA A 236 3.09 0.06 14.38
N THR A 237 3.48 -0.34 15.59
CA THR A 237 4.87 -0.54 15.97
C THR A 237 5.12 -2.01 16.27
N LYS A 238 6.22 -2.56 15.77
CA LYS A 238 6.68 -3.89 16.19
C LYS A 238 7.12 -3.83 17.64
N SER A 239 6.57 -4.72 18.47
CA SER A 239 6.95 -4.78 19.89
C SER A 239 8.44 -5.09 20.07
N ASN A 240 9.04 -4.51 21.11
CA ASN A 240 10.37 -4.92 21.55
C ASN A 240 10.26 -6.29 22.22
N SER A 241 11.07 -7.25 21.80
CA SER A 241 11.11 -8.62 22.36
C SER A 241 11.71 -8.70 23.79
N GLY A 242 11.64 -7.61 24.56
CA GLY A 242 12.24 -7.43 25.89
C GLY A 242 11.30 -7.01 27.01
N GLY A 243 9.98 -7.16 26.86
CA GLY A 243 9.00 -6.66 27.84
C GLY A 243 8.04 -7.71 28.41
N SER A 244 8.57 -8.86 28.83
CA SER A 244 7.83 -9.80 29.70
C SER A 244 8.78 -10.21 30.83
N LYS A 245 8.82 -9.42 31.86
CA LYS A 245 9.24 -9.85 33.22
C LYS A 245 8.10 -9.58 34.17
#